data_f2272d69fb3ff3251a08e1d7494933c2
#
_entry.id   f2272d69fb3ff3251a08e1d7494933c2
#
_cell.length_a   1.000
_cell.length_b   1.000
_cell.length_c   1.000
_cell.angle_alpha   90.00
_cell.angle_beta   90.00
_cell.angle_gamma   90.00
#
_symmetry.space_group_name_H-M   'P 1'
#
loop_
_entity.id
_entity.type
_entity.pdbx_description
1 polymer ?
#
loop_
_entity_poly.entity_id
_entity_poly.type
_entity_poly.pdbx_seq_one_letter_code
_entity_poly.pdbx_strand_id
1 'polypeptide(L)'
;TTRGNYTCFAPTNEAIHTYLESLVEEGLITSPSWDAFTDSIKLDSIRKVIVKNSIIDGGDVETQRYTLALFPTENNAEFPLPNLYDKRLTYYSPVNLPDSIYINRDCPININNRDIFLINGVIHQMEKVIAPSDVTCSKYLRDIIEKGSEGYLTFAKCVLACGLMDTL
;
A
#
# COMPACT_ATOMS: atom_id res chain seq x y z
N THR A 1 -11.21 27.61 4.76
CA THR A 1 -12.13 26.51 4.40
C THR A 1 -11.39 25.58 3.45
N THR A 2 -10.90 24.47 3.98
CA THR A 2 -10.33 23.39 3.16
C THR A 2 -11.45 22.78 2.32
N ARG A 3 -11.59 23.25 1.10
CA ARG A 3 -12.36 22.57 0.09
C ARG A 3 -11.43 21.50 -0.50
N GLY A 4 -11.84 20.27 -0.44
CA GLY A 4 -11.13 19.15 -1.03
C GLY A 4 -11.99 17.90 -0.90
N ASN A 5 -11.88 16.98 -1.84
CA ASN A 5 -12.55 15.68 -1.81
C ASN A 5 -11.50 14.59 -1.61
N TYR A 6 -11.17 14.31 -0.36
CA TYR A 6 -10.17 13.32 -0.02
C TYR A 6 -10.77 11.92 0.08
N THR A 7 -10.03 10.93 -0.37
CA THR A 7 -10.26 9.52 -0.02
C THR A 7 -9.10 9.07 0.86
N CYS A 8 -9.40 8.69 2.09
CA CYS A 8 -8.42 8.26 3.07
C CYS A 8 -8.59 6.77 3.38
N PHE A 9 -7.57 5.99 3.11
CA PHE A 9 -7.44 4.59 3.49
C PHE A 9 -6.70 4.52 4.83
N ALA A 10 -7.43 4.67 5.94
CA ALA A 10 -6.87 4.85 7.28
C ALA A 10 -6.53 3.51 7.94
N PRO A 11 -5.24 3.15 8.13
CA PRO A 11 -4.86 1.93 8.83
C PRO A 11 -5.21 2.01 10.32
N THR A 12 -5.59 0.87 10.90
CA THR A 12 -5.77 0.73 12.35
C THR A 12 -4.43 0.85 13.09
N ASN A 13 -4.50 1.05 14.40
CA ASN A 13 -3.29 1.04 15.24
C ASN A 13 -2.56 -0.30 15.16
N GLU A 14 -3.31 -1.41 15.09
CA GLU A 14 -2.75 -2.75 14.93
C GLU A 14 -2.05 -2.91 13.57
N ALA A 15 -2.68 -2.43 12.50
CA ALA A 15 -2.07 -2.43 11.17
C ALA A 15 -0.75 -1.63 11.14
N ILE A 16 -0.72 -0.48 11.82
CA ILE A 16 0.49 0.33 11.95
C ILE A 16 1.56 -0.41 12.76
N HIS A 17 1.17 -1.05 13.87
CA HIS A 17 2.10 -1.82 14.71
C HIS A 17 2.73 -2.97 13.91
N THR A 18 1.91 -3.76 13.22
CA THR A 18 2.39 -4.86 12.36
C THR A 18 3.34 -4.37 11.27
N TYR A 19 3.06 -3.21 10.67
CA TYR A 19 3.96 -2.59 9.71
C TYR A 19 5.31 -2.19 10.34
N LEU A 20 5.30 -1.62 11.54
CA LEU A 20 6.54 -1.31 12.26
C LEU A 20 7.32 -2.57 12.63
N GLU A 21 6.64 -3.66 13.01
CA GLU A 21 7.28 -4.96 13.25
C GLU A 21 8.00 -5.47 11.99
N SER A 22 7.39 -5.37 10.81
CA SER A 22 8.05 -5.76 9.57
C SER A 22 9.31 -4.93 9.29
N LEU A 23 9.30 -3.63 9.62
CA LEU A 23 10.49 -2.79 9.50
C LEU A 23 11.61 -3.17 10.50
N VAL A 24 11.24 -3.72 11.66
CA VAL A 24 12.22 -4.28 12.61
C VAL A 24 12.84 -5.57 12.04
N GLU A 25 12.03 -6.46 11.48
CA GLU A 25 12.50 -7.70 10.85
C GLU A 25 13.45 -7.42 9.67
N GLU A 26 13.17 -6.35 8.89
CA GLU A 26 14.04 -5.88 7.81
C GLU A 26 15.31 -5.16 8.32
N GLY A 27 15.45 -4.96 9.63
CA GLY A 27 16.58 -4.25 10.23
C GLY A 27 16.59 -2.74 9.97
N LEU A 28 15.47 -2.19 9.49
CA LEU A 28 15.33 -0.76 9.19
C LEU A 28 15.12 0.09 10.45
N ILE A 29 14.50 -0.48 11.47
CA ILE A 29 14.29 0.15 12.78
C ILE A 29 14.58 -0.86 13.89
N THR A 30 14.77 -0.37 15.12
CA THR A 30 15.18 -1.20 16.26
C THR A 30 14.03 -1.66 17.14
N SER A 31 12.87 -1.02 17.03
CA SER A 31 11.70 -1.33 17.85
C SER A 31 10.42 -0.89 17.14
N PRO A 32 9.29 -1.61 17.27
CA PRO A 32 8.00 -1.25 16.64
C PRO A 32 7.23 -0.17 17.43
N SER A 33 7.92 0.70 18.15
CA SER A 33 7.34 1.78 18.94
C SER A 33 7.78 3.15 18.44
N TRP A 34 6.85 4.08 18.33
CA TRP A 34 7.15 5.46 17.95
C TRP A 34 8.10 6.16 18.94
N ASP A 35 8.03 5.81 20.21
CA ASP A 35 8.85 6.41 21.27
C ASP A 35 10.31 5.89 21.27
N ALA A 36 10.58 4.80 20.56
CA ALA A 36 11.91 4.23 20.47
C ALA A 36 12.78 4.87 19.37
N PHE A 37 12.22 5.73 18.54
CA PHE A 37 12.98 6.39 17.49
C PHE A 37 13.88 7.48 18.07
N THR A 38 15.18 7.32 17.90
CA THR A 38 16.19 8.34 18.22
C THR A 38 16.46 9.27 17.02
N ASP A 39 16.18 8.81 15.81
CA ASP A 39 16.33 9.56 14.57
C ASP A 39 14.98 10.15 14.12
N SER A 40 14.83 11.46 14.33
CA SER A 40 13.62 12.20 13.97
C SER A 40 13.37 12.28 12.46
N ILE A 41 14.42 12.25 11.64
CA ILE A 41 14.31 12.29 10.17
C ILE A 41 13.72 10.97 9.67
N LYS A 42 14.21 9.86 10.21
CA LYS A 42 13.72 8.53 9.87
C LYS A 42 12.29 8.33 10.32
N LEU A 43 11.97 8.76 11.54
CA LEU A 43 10.61 8.76 12.09
C LEU A 43 9.63 9.52 11.18
N ASP A 44 10.00 10.74 10.79
CA ASP A 44 9.19 11.59 9.89
C ASP A 44 9.04 10.96 8.50
N SER A 45 10.08 10.32 7.99
CA SER A 45 10.03 9.61 6.72
C SER A 45 9.00 8.48 6.75
N ILE A 46 9.03 7.62 7.78
CA ILE A 46 8.07 6.52 7.94
C ILE A 46 6.64 7.03 8.09
N ARG A 47 6.42 8.05 8.91
CA ARG A 47 5.09 8.68 9.07
C ARG A 47 4.56 9.24 7.74
N LYS A 48 5.40 9.94 6.98
CA LYS A 48 5.06 10.47 5.65
C LYS A 48 4.71 9.35 4.68
N VAL A 49 5.45 8.24 4.70
CA VAL A 49 5.18 7.06 3.88
C VAL A 49 3.77 6.53 4.17
N ILE A 50 3.44 6.28 5.44
CA ILE A 50 2.13 5.77 5.83
C ILE A 50 1.02 6.72 5.37
N VAL A 51 1.12 8.01 5.71
CA VAL A 51 0.06 8.99 5.43
C VAL A 51 -0.11 9.23 3.93
N LYS A 52 0.99 9.49 3.21
CA LYS A 52 0.89 9.86 1.80
C LYS A 52 0.49 8.71 0.88
N ASN A 53 0.83 7.46 1.24
CA ASN A 53 0.33 6.31 0.48
C ASN A 53 -1.15 6.05 0.70
N SER A 54 -1.70 6.53 1.80
CA SER A 54 -3.08 6.25 2.23
C SER A 54 -4.10 7.31 1.79
N ILE A 55 -3.68 8.38 1.11
CA ILE A 55 -4.58 9.50 0.77
C ILE A 55 -4.55 9.78 -0.73
N ILE A 56 -5.74 9.82 -1.33
CA ILE A 56 -5.97 10.35 -2.67
C ILE A 56 -6.63 11.73 -2.53
N ASP A 57 -6.09 12.72 -3.22
CA ASP A 57 -6.66 14.07 -3.29
C ASP A 57 -7.50 14.21 -4.58
N GLY A 58 -8.80 14.29 -4.43
CA GLY A 58 -9.76 14.49 -5.50
C GLY A 58 -9.98 15.96 -5.88
N GLY A 59 -9.27 16.89 -5.24
CA GLY A 59 -9.42 18.32 -5.49
C GLY A 59 -10.85 18.83 -5.25
N ASP A 60 -11.35 19.69 -6.12
CA ASP A 60 -12.67 20.30 -6.00
C ASP A 60 -13.81 19.47 -6.64
N VAL A 61 -13.50 18.27 -7.19
CA VAL A 61 -14.46 17.42 -7.89
C VAL A 61 -15.07 16.38 -6.97
N GLU A 62 -16.35 16.51 -6.67
CA GLU A 62 -17.06 15.64 -5.71
C GLU A 62 -17.06 14.15 -6.14
N THR A 63 -17.14 13.88 -7.45
CA THR A 63 -17.10 12.51 -8.00
C THR A 63 -15.73 11.83 -7.84
N GLN A 64 -14.71 12.55 -7.38
CA GLN A 64 -13.38 12.04 -7.07
C GLN A 64 -13.19 11.75 -5.56
N ARG A 65 -14.26 11.75 -4.80
CA ARG A 65 -14.35 11.20 -3.46
C ARG A 65 -14.76 9.73 -3.60
N TYR A 66 -13.80 8.82 -3.57
CA TYR A 66 -14.04 7.42 -3.87
C TYR A 66 -14.73 6.70 -2.71
N THR A 67 -16.05 6.66 -2.75
CA THR A 67 -16.85 5.69 -2.00
C THR A 67 -16.77 4.33 -2.70
N LEU A 68 -17.20 3.27 -2.04
CA LEU A 68 -17.21 1.94 -2.64
C LEU A 68 -17.95 1.88 -3.98
N ALA A 69 -19.03 2.66 -4.12
CA ALA A 69 -19.80 2.76 -5.36
C ALA A 69 -19.03 3.43 -6.52
N LEU A 70 -17.96 4.16 -6.21
CA LEU A 70 -17.10 4.85 -7.18
C LEU A 70 -15.73 4.17 -7.34
N PHE A 71 -15.52 3.03 -6.69
CA PHE A 71 -14.31 2.25 -6.87
C PHE A 71 -14.26 1.68 -8.30
N PRO A 72 -13.06 1.40 -8.81
CA PRO A 72 -12.92 0.60 -10.03
C PRO A 72 -13.69 -0.73 -9.91
N THR A 73 -14.29 -1.18 -11.00
CA THR A 73 -15.13 -2.39 -11.00
C THR A 73 -14.36 -3.65 -11.42
N GLU A 74 -13.24 -3.46 -12.09
CA GLU A 74 -12.42 -4.56 -12.59
C GLU A 74 -11.24 -4.83 -11.66
N ASN A 75 -10.93 -6.10 -11.43
CA ASN A 75 -9.78 -6.50 -10.63
C ASN A 75 -8.48 -5.99 -11.25
N ASN A 76 -7.64 -5.40 -10.40
CA ASN A 76 -6.39 -4.72 -10.73
C ASN A 76 -6.55 -3.42 -11.53
N ALA A 77 -7.77 -2.92 -11.69
CA ALA A 77 -7.97 -1.58 -12.23
C ALA A 77 -7.42 -0.53 -11.25
N GLU A 78 -6.78 0.47 -11.81
CA GLU A 78 -6.22 1.59 -11.05
C GLU A 78 -7.29 2.62 -10.71
N PHE A 79 -7.15 3.25 -9.54
CA PHE A 79 -7.90 4.47 -9.25
C PHE A 79 -7.50 5.57 -10.24
N PRO A 80 -8.45 6.36 -10.74
CA PRO A 80 -8.17 7.41 -11.72
C PRO A 80 -7.15 8.44 -11.27
N LEU A 81 -7.09 8.71 -9.96
CA LEU A 81 -6.14 9.66 -9.38
C LEU A 81 -5.06 8.93 -8.55
N PRO A 82 -3.83 9.45 -8.55
CA PRO A 82 -2.77 8.93 -7.70
C PRO A 82 -2.97 9.34 -6.23
N ASN A 83 -2.28 8.63 -5.34
CA ASN A 83 -2.14 9.04 -3.96
C ASN A 83 -1.15 10.22 -3.81
N LEU A 84 -0.94 10.73 -2.59
CA LEU A 84 -0.05 11.86 -2.32
C LEU A 84 1.46 11.54 -2.54
N TYR A 85 1.80 10.31 -2.91
CA TYR A 85 3.11 9.87 -3.39
C TYR A 85 3.19 9.73 -4.91
N ASP A 86 2.16 10.22 -5.63
CA ASP A 86 2.08 10.12 -7.09
C ASP A 86 2.08 8.67 -7.60
N LYS A 87 1.51 7.75 -6.79
CA LYS A 87 1.33 6.35 -7.13
C LYS A 87 -0.17 6.04 -7.27
N ARG A 88 -0.53 5.32 -8.32
CA ARG A 88 -1.91 4.84 -8.48
C ARG A 88 -2.11 3.59 -7.65
N LEU A 89 -3.17 3.60 -6.85
CA LEU A 89 -3.62 2.44 -6.11
C LEU A 89 -4.47 1.56 -7.02
N THR A 90 -4.50 0.26 -6.76
CA THR A 90 -5.32 -0.69 -7.50
C THR A 90 -6.41 -1.28 -6.62
N TYR A 91 -7.57 -1.53 -7.23
CA TYR A 91 -8.68 -2.25 -6.63
C TYR A 91 -8.53 -3.75 -6.86
N TYR A 92 -8.88 -4.56 -5.87
CA TYR A 92 -8.95 -6.00 -6.00
C TYR A 92 -10.05 -6.60 -5.13
N SER A 93 -10.89 -7.45 -5.73
CA SER A 93 -11.89 -8.27 -5.01
C SER A 93 -11.78 -9.71 -5.50
N PRO A 94 -11.42 -10.66 -4.61
CA PRO A 94 -11.30 -12.07 -4.98
C PRO A 94 -12.66 -12.66 -5.37
N VAL A 95 -12.71 -13.45 -6.43
CA VAL A 95 -13.94 -14.13 -6.88
C VAL A 95 -14.53 -15.03 -5.81
N ASN A 96 -13.68 -15.65 -4.99
CA ASN A 96 -14.09 -16.59 -3.93
C ASN A 96 -14.56 -15.86 -2.66
N LEU A 97 -14.32 -14.55 -2.52
CA LEU A 97 -14.64 -13.72 -1.38
C LEU A 97 -15.23 -12.38 -1.87
N PRO A 98 -16.43 -12.38 -2.46
CA PRO A 98 -16.97 -11.21 -3.16
C PRO A 98 -17.20 -9.99 -2.26
N ASP A 99 -17.34 -10.21 -0.95
CA ASP A 99 -17.49 -9.14 0.04
C ASP A 99 -16.14 -8.58 0.54
N SER A 100 -15.02 -9.18 0.12
CA SER A 100 -13.70 -8.75 0.53
C SER A 100 -13.08 -7.84 -0.51
N ILE A 101 -12.62 -6.66 -0.08
CA ILE A 101 -12.03 -5.64 -0.93
C ILE A 101 -10.63 -5.35 -0.44
N TYR A 102 -9.71 -5.31 -1.38
CA TYR A 102 -8.30 -5.04 -1.14
C TYR A 102 -7.81 -3.87 -1.98
N ILE A 103 -6.95 -3.07 -1.41
CA ILE A 103 -6.13 -2.10 -2.12
C ILE A 103 -4.76 -2.73 -2.37
N ASN A 104 -4.25 -2.59 -3.60
CA ASN A 104 -2.97 -3.18 -4.04
C ASN A 104 -2.86 -4.69 -3.79
N ARG A 105 -4.00 -5.42 -3.85
CA ARG A 105 -4.15 -6.87 -3.68
C ARG A 105 -3.96 -7.40 -2.26
N ASP A 106 -3.25 -6.71 -1.38
CA ASP A 106 -2.84 -7.24 -0.08
C ASP A 106 -3.24 -6.38 1.12
N CYS A 107 -3.86 -5.24 0.90
CA CYS A 107 -4.32 -4.33 1.94
C CYS A 107 -5.85 -4.37 2.06
N PRO A 108 -6.44 -5.18 2.96
CA PRO A 108 -7.88 -5.32 3.08
C PRO A 108 -8.54 -4.09 3.69
N ILE A 109 -9.70 -3.74 3.14
CA ILE A 109 -10.62 -2.75 3.71
C ILE A 109 -11.50 -3.46 4.74
N ASN A 110 -11.67 -2.87 5.92
CA ASN A 110 -12.64 -3.34 6.89
C ASN A 110 -14.06 -3.05 6.38
N ILE A 111 -14.81 -4.13 6.09
CA ILE A 111 -16.13 -4.04 5.48
C ILE A 111 -17.17 -3.33 6.37
N ASN A 112 -16.97 -3.34 7.68
CA ASN A 112 -17.88 -2.73 8.66
C ASN A 112 -17.59 -1.24 8.88
N ASN A 113 -16.38 -0.79 8.54
CA ASN A 113 -15.89 0.57 8.78
C ASN A 113 -15.38 1.20 7.47
N ARG A 114 -16.24 1.21 6.46
CA ARG A 114 -15.98 1.83 5.15
C ARG A 114 -16.99 2.93 4.87
N ASP A 115 -16.74 3.73 3.85
CA ASP A 115 -17.62 4.81 3.42
C ASP A 115 -18.01 5.77 4.55
N ILE A 116 -17.07 6.05 5.46
CA ILE A 116 -17.30 7.02 6.55
C ILE A 116 -17.20 8.42 5.94
N PHE A 117 -18.37 9.04 5.75
CA PHE A 117 -18.47 10.37 5.14
C PHE A 117 -18.06 11.48 6.09
N LEU A 118 -17.21 12.36 5.60
CA LEU A 118 -16.78 13.58 6.27
C LEU A 118 -17.08 14.79 5.38
N ILE A 119 -17.00 16.00 5.94
CA ILE A 119 -17.28 17.23 5.22
C ILE A 119 -16.40 17.43 3.97
N ASN A 120 -15.16 16.92 4.02
CA ASN A 120 -14.15 17.09 2.96
C ASN A 120 -13.62 15.76 2.42
N GLY A 121 -14.31 14.65 2.64
CA GLY A 121 -13.80 13.36 2.17
C GLY A 121 -14.58 12.16 2.65
N VAL A 122 -13.99 11.01 2.39
CA VAL A 122 -14.44 9.69 2.84
C VAL A 122 -13.27 8.93 3.47
N ILE A 123 -13.55 8.17 4.52
CA ILE A 123 -12.56 7.28 5.15
C ILE A 123 -12.99 5.83 4.96
N HIS A 124 -12.01 4.99 4.64
CA HIS A 124 -12.08 3.54 4.69
C HIS A 124 -11.06 3.02 5.68
N GLN A 125 -11.49 2.27 6.68
CA GLN A 125 -10.59 1.65 7.63
C GLN A 125 -9.84 0.50 6.97
N MET A 126 -8.52 0.48 7.15
CA MET A 126 -7.63 -0.54 6.60
C MET A 126 -7.10 -1.46 7.70
N GLU A 127 -7.05 -2.75 7.41
CA GLU A 127 -6.46 -3.75 8.31
C GLU A 127 -4.96 -3.96 8.06
N LYS A 128 -4.41 -3.26 7.05
CA LYS A 128 -2.98 -3.26 6.73
C LYS A 128 -2.56 -1.89 6.21
N VAL A 129 -1.32 -1.50 6.48
CA VAL A 129 -0.74 -0.27 5.92
C VAL A 129 -0.50 -0.44 4.43
N ILE A 130 -0.89 0.55 3.63
CA ILE A 130 -0.49 0.64 2.22
C ILE A 130 0.97 1.08 2.19
N ALA A 131 1.88 0.09 2.22
CA ALA A 131 3.30 0.35 2.11
C ALA A 131 3.72 0.57 0.64
N PRO A 132 4.76 1.36 0.38
CA PRO A 132 5.34 1.43 -0.95
C PRO A 132 5.92 0.06 -1.31
N SER A 133 5.65 -0.39 -2.53
CA SER A 133 6.38 -1.54 -3.05
C SER A 133 7.73 -1.06 -3.57
N ASP A 134 8.77 -1.24 -2.79
CA ASP A 134 10.16 -0.96 -3.21
C ASP A 134 10.81 -2.17 -3.87
N VAL A 135 10.03 -3.24 -4.04
CA VAL A 135 10.52 -4.47 -4.64
C VAL A 135 10.51 -4.33 -6.15
N THR A 136 11.68 -4.08 -6.73
CA THR A 136 11.87 -4.16 -8.18
C THR A 136 11.80 -5.62 -8.66
N CYS A 137 11.57 -5.83 -9.95
CA CYS A 137 11.64 -7.17 -10.55
C CYS A 137 12.99 -7.84 -10.27
N SER A 138 14.07 -7.07 -10.36
CA SER A 138 15.42 -7.52 -10.04
C SER A 138 15.54 -8.01 -8.60
N LYS A 139 15.11 -7.21 -7.63
CA LYS A 139 15.14 -7.57 -6.20
C LYS A 139 14.31 -8.83 -5.95
N TYR A 140 13.09 -8.89 -6.49
CA TYR A 140 12.20 -10.05 -6.33
C TYR A 140 12.83 -11.34 -6.87
N LEU A 141 13.46 -11.29 -8.06
CA LEU A 141 14.11 -12.45 -8.67
C LEU A 141 15.38 -12.87 -7.92
N ARG A 142 16.14 -11.93 -7.35
CA ARG A 142 17.29 -12.23 -6.48
C ARG A 142 16.85 -12.96 -5.21
N ASP A 143 15.78 -12.46 -4.55
CA ASP A 143 15.20 -13.11 -3.37
C ASP A 143 14.76 -14.54 -3.64
N ILE A 144 14.19 -14.81 -4.83
CA ILE A 144 13.81 -16.17 -5.24
C ILE A 144 15.05 -17.08 -5.34
N ILE A 145 16.15 -16.57 -5.89
CA ILE A 145 17.41 -17.35 -6.01
C ILE A 145 17.97 -17.64 -4.62
N GLU A 146 18.01 -16.63 -3.74
CA GLU A 146 18.57 -16.77 -2.38
C GLU A 146 17.74 -17.71 -1.51
N LYS A 147 16.41 -17.59 -1.56
CA LYS A 147 15.50 -18.43 -0.76
C LYS A 147 15.24 -19.81 -1.36
N GLY A 148 15.66 -20.05 -2.59
CA GLY A 148 15.43 -21.32 -3.29
C GLY A 148 13.95 -21.60 -3.57
N SER A 149 13.11 -20.57 -3.71
CA SER A 149 11.68 -20.70 -3.92
C SER A 149 11.35 -21.39 -5.25
N GLU A 150 10.53 -22.46 -5.26
CA GLU A 150 10.37 -23.34 -6.40
C GLU A 150 9.69 -22.72 -7.63
N GLY A 151 8.78 -21.76 -7.47
CA GLY A 151 7.92 -21.27 -8.56
C GLY A 151 8.65 -20.69 -9.76
N TYR A 152 9.59 -19.76 -9.55
CA TYR A 152 10.28 -19.01 -10.62
C TYR A 152 11.80 -19.15 -10.60
N LEU A 153 12.35 -20.11 -9.83
CA LEU A 153 13.79 -20.27 -9.61
C LEU A 153 14.56 -20.45 -10.90
N THR A 154 14.07 -21.30 -11.82
CA THR A 154 14.72 -21.54 -13.12
C THR A 154 14.73 -20.27 -13.95
N PHE A 155 13.61 -19.57 -14.04
CA PHE A 155 13.52 -18.29 -14.74
C PHE A 155 14.47 -17.23 -14.15
N ALA A 156 14.48 -17.06 -12.84
CA ALA A 156 15.37 -16.13 -12.16
C ALA A 156 16.85 -16.43 -12.44
N LYS A 157 17.25 -17.71 -12.45
CA LYS A 157 18.60 -18.14 -12.84
C LYS A 157 18.92 -17.84 -14.30
N CYS A 158 17.96 -18.00 -15.22
CA CYS A 158 18.13 -17.61 -16.61
C CYS A 158 18.35 -16.10 -16.77
N VAL A 159 17.56 -15.26 -16.09
CA VAL A 159 17.72 -13.80 -16.10
C VAL A 159 19.11 -13.40 -15.60
N LEU A 160 19.57 -14.04 -14.50
CA LEU A 160 20.92 -13.82 -13.97
C LEU A 160 22.01 -14.21 -14.97
N ALA A 161 21.88 -15.38 -15.58
CA ALA A 161 22.86 -15.90 -16.56
C ALA A 161 22.94 -15.04 -17.82
N CYS A 162 21.84 -14.42 -18.23
CA CYS A 162 21.78 -13.49 -19.36
C CYS A 162 22.32 -12.07 -19.04
N GLY A 163 22.69 -11.79 -17.80
CA GLY A 163 23.16 -10.47 -17.37
C GLY A 163 22.05 -9.39 -17.35
N LEU A 164 20.78 -9.79 -17.36
CA LEU A 164 19.64 -8.85 -17.40
C LEU A 164 19.16 -8.42 -16.01
N MET A 165 19.73 -8.97 -14.95
CA MET A 165 19.30 -8.72 -13.57
C MET A 165 19.42 -7.26 -13.16
N ASP A 166 20.38 -6.53 -13.70
CA ASP A 166 20.64 -5.12 -13.35
C ASP A 166 19.89 -4.13 -14.28
N THR A 167 19.16 -4.67 -15.27
CA THR A 167 18.35 -3.86 -16.21
C THR A 167 16.85 -3.92 -15.90
N LEU A 168 16.45 -4.77 -14.94
CA LEU A 168 15.09 -4.95 -14.44
C LEU A 168 14.90 -4.19 -13.11
#